data_d2136efde241662a0537a7853d3df17a
#
_entry.id   d2136efde241662a0537a7853d3df17a
#
_cell.length_a   1.000
_cell.length_b   1.000
_cell.length_c   1.000
_cell.angle_alpha   90.00
_cell.angle_beta   90.00
_cell.angle_gamma   90.00
#
_symmetry.space_group_name_H-M   'P 1'
#
loop_
_entity.id
_entity.type
_entity.pdbx_description
1 polymer ?
#
loop_
_entity_poly.entity_id
_entity_poly.type
_entity_poly.pdbx_seq_one_letter_code
_entity_poly.pdbx_strand_id
1 'polypeptide(L)'
;NTYKKSQNGKQNSRSITIKCCDPEKLTSLKVLKKGKIRADGTNLARTLGNTPANDLKPKDLAAEAKRIAVKYKMEYSVLEEKDMKKLGMEMLLGVSRGSREPAKLIILEYAHQQAKQTVAIVGKGVTFDSGGISLKPGKNMDEMKFDMCGAAAVLGAMKVIGCLLYTSPS
;
A
#
# COMPACT_ATOMS: atom_id res chain seq x y z
N ASN A 1 7.55 15.43 5.67
CA ASN A 1 8.07 14.91 6.95
C ASN A 1 6.95 14.82 7.97
N THR A 2 6.11 13.82 7.85
CA THR A 2 4.87 13.64 8.65
C THR A 2 5.17 13.44 10.15
N TYR A 3 6.38 12.97 10.47
CA TYR A 3 6.79 12.59 11.83
C TYR A 3 7.68 13.61 12.53
N LYS A 4 8.24 14.59 11.83
CA LYS A 4 8.92 15.71 12.45
C LYS A 4 7.92 16.85 12.64
N LYS A 5 7.47 17.06 13.87
CA LYS A 5 6.78 18.31 14.26
C LYS A 5 7.78 19.43 14.03
N SER A 6 7.59 20.23 12.99
CA SER A 6 8.39 21.46 12.84
C SER A 6 8.03 22.38 13.99
N GLN A 7 9.02 22.86 14.70
CA GLN A 7 8.83 23.86 15.77
C GLN A 7 8.23 25.18 15.24
N ASN A 8 8.23 25.38 13.91
CA ASN A 8 7.62 26.53 13.25
C ASN A 8 6.70 26.02 12.15
N GLY A 9 5.40 25.97 12.42
CA GLY A 9 4.32 25.43 11.61
C GLY A 9 4.12 25.95 10.17
N LYS A 10 5.17 26.38 9.47
CA LYS A 10 5.11 26.73 8.05
C LYS A 10 5.56 25.52 7.20
N GLN A 11 4.60 24.76 6.71
CA GLN A 11 4.83 23.87 5.57
C GLN A 11 5.10 24.76 4.35
N ASN A 12 6.36 24.88 3.96
CA ASN A 12 6.71 25.49 2.67
C ASN A 12 6.24 24.55 1.56
N SER A 13 5.05 24.79 1.03
CA SER A 13 4.59 24.12 -0.19
C SER A 13 5.43 24.63 -1.36
N ARG A 14 6.25 23.75 -1.94
CA ARG A 14 6.97 24.06 -3.18
C ARG A 14 6.05 23.72 -4.35
N SER A 15 5.73 24.70 -5.17
CA SER A 15 5.07 24.47 -6.44
C SER A 15 6.11 24.30 -7.54
N ILE A 16 5.90 23.31 -8.40
CA ILE A 16 6.73 23.10 -9.59
C ILE A 16 5.82 23.36 -10.80
N THR A 17 6.19 24.34 -11.62
CA THR A 17 5.49 24.61 -12.87
C THR A 17 6.29 24.00 -14.02
N ILE A 18 5.67 23.08 -14.74
CA ILE A 18 6.26 22.49 -15.96
C ILE A 18 5.65 23.23 -17.16
N LYS A 19 6.48 23.91 -17.93
CA LYS A 19 6.08 24.56 -19.17
C LYS A 19 6.36 23.63 -20.35
N CYS A 20 5.38 23.36 -21.20
CA CYS A 20 5.56 22.65 -22.45
C CYS A 20 5.61 23.70 -23.59
N CYS A 21 6.69 23.72 -24.35
CA CYS A 21 6.91 24.71 -25.42
C CYS A 21 6.29 24.29 -26.76
N ASP A 22 5.72 23.10 -26.85
CA ASP A 22 5.17 22.56 -28.09
C ASP A 22 3.66 22.36 -27.94
N PRO A 23 2.84 23.23 -28.58
CA PRO A 23 1.39 23.18 -28.49
C PRO A 23 0.76 21.95 -29.18
N GLU A 24 1.44 21.29 -30.10
CA GLU A 24 0.93 20.10 -30.77
C GLU A 24 1.01 18.83 -29.88
N LYS A 25 1.68 18.91 -28.75
CA LYS A 25 1.80 17.79 -27.79
C LYS A 25 0.72 17.79 -26.73
N LEU A 26 -0.58 17.81 -27.12
CA LEU A 26 -1.67 17.42 -26.22
C LEU A 26 -1.42 16.00 -25.61
N THR A 27 -0.65 15.18 -26.31
CA THR A 27 -0.10 13.92 -25.83
C THR A 27 0.71 14.09 -24.54
N SER A 28 1.40 15.22 -24.35
CA SER A 28 2.22 15.49 -23.17
C SER A 28 1.39 15.62 -21.89
N LEU A 29 0.19 16.20 -21.93
CA LEU A 29 -0.69 16.31 -20.76
C LEU A 29 -1.21 14.93 -20.29
N LYS A 30 -1.52 14.04 -21.24
CA LYS A 30 -1.92 12.65 -20.91
C LYS A 30 -0.76 11.88 -20.28
N VAL A 31 0.47 12.07 -20.81
CA VAL A 31 1.69 11.45 -20.25
C VAL A 31 1.99 11.98 -18.86
N LEU A 32 1.92 13.28 -18.65
CA LEU A 32 2.08 13.90 -17.33
C LEU A 32 1.05 13.40 -16.32
N LYS A 33 -0.22 13.28 -16.72
CA LYS A 33 -1.27 12.72 -15.85
C LYS A 33 -0.98 11.28 -15.47
N LYS A 34 -0.57 10.42 -16.42
CA LYS A 34 -0.16 9.04 -16.15
C LYS A 34 1.08 8.98 -15.23
N GLY A 35 2.06 9.86 -15.47
CA GLY A 35 3.25 9.97 -14.63
C GLY A 35 2.89 10.35 -13.19
N LYS A 36 2.00 11.32 -13.00
CA LYS A 36 1.50 11.71 -11.68
C LYS A 36 0.80 10.56 -10.97
N ILE A 37 -0.06 9.82 -11.65
CA ILE A 37 -0.76 8.67 -11.07
C ILE A 37 0.23 7.61 -10.56
N ARG A 38 1.27 7.29 -11.36
CA ARG A 38 2.31 6.35 -10.95
C ARG A 38 3.10 6.88 -9.74
N ALA A 39 3.47 8.14 -9.77
CA ALA A 39 4.16 8.80 -8.65
C ALA A 39 3.30 8.78 -7.36
N ASP A 40 2.01 9.01 -7.46
CA ASP A 40 1.08 8.97 -6.32
C ASP A 40 0.96 7.55 -5.72
N GLY A 41 1.04 6.49 -6.54
CA GLY A 41 1.10 5.11 -6.07
C GLY A 41 2.43 4.79 -5.38
N THR A 42 3.55 5.18 -6.02
CA THR A 42 4.89 5.02 -5.43
C THR A 42 5.02 5.77 -4.11
N ASN A 43 4.52 7.00 -4.03
CA ASN A 43 4.56 7.79 -2.80
C ASN A 43 3.69 7.18 -1.70
N LEU A 44 2.56 6.55 -2.04
CA LEU A 44 1.78 5.79 -1.07
C LEU A 44 2.61 4.64 -0.48
N ALA A 45 3.20 3.80 -1.34
CA ALA A 45 4.04 2.69 -0.89
C ALA A 45 5.19 3.17 0.01
N ARG A 46 5.88 4.24 -0.39
CA ARG A 46 6.95 4.85 0.42
C ARG A 46 6.46 5.41 1.75
N THR A 47 5.29 6.01 1.76
CA THR A 47 4.71 6.53 3.00
C THR A 47 4.39 5.40 3.96
N LEU A 48 3.74 4.33 3.48
CA LEU A 48 3.45 3.15 4.28
C LEU A 48 4.74 2.51 4.81
N GLY A 49 5.74 2.26 3.95
CA GLY A 49 7.01 1.67 4.36
C GLY A 49 7.79 2.51 5.36
N ASN A 50 7.69 3.85 5.30
CA ASN A 50 8.36 4.75 6.25
C ASN A 50 7.60 4.91 7.58
N THR A 51 6.35 4.45 7.63
CA THR A 51 5.55 4.53 8.87
C THR A 51 5.94 3.41 9.81
N PRO A 52 6.37 3.72 11.05
CA PRO A 52 6.75 2.70 12.01
C PRO A 52 5.54 1.86 12.45
N ALA A 53 5.80 0.63 12.90
CA ALA A 53 4.75 -0.32 13.29
C ALA A 53 3.89 0.16 14.48
N ASN A 54 4.35 1.13 15.25
CA ASN A 54 3.56 1.77 16.29
C ASN A 54 2.32 2.47 15.72
N ASP A 55 2.48 3.05 14.53
CA ASP A 55 1.46 3.86 13.84
C ASP A 55 0.86 3.14 12.64
N LEU A 56 1.47 2.03 12.18
CA LEU A 56 1.00 1.23 11.05
C LEU A 56 0.87 -0.23 11.44
N LYS A 57 -0.31 -0.60 11.92
CA LYS A 57 -0.68 -1.95 12.32
C LYS A 57 -1.41 -2.68 11.20
N PRO A 58 -1.65 -3.99 11.28
CA PRO A 58 -2.42 -4.72 10.26
C PRO A 58 -3.79 -4.09 9.96
N LYS A 59 -4.48 -3.59 10.97
CA LYS A 59 -5.76 -2.87 10.81
C LYS A 59 -5.65 -1.59 10.00
N ASP A 60 -4.52 -0.88 10.09
CA ASP A 60 -4.30 0.40 9.40
C ASP A 60 -4.01 0.15 7.91
N LEU A 61 -3.26 -0.93 7.59
CA LEU A 61 -3.10 -1.40 6.21
C LEU A 61 -4.45 -1.82 5.61
N ALA A 62 -5.29 -2.52 6.38
CA ALA A 62 -6.63 -2.90 5.95
C ALA A 62 -7.52 -1.67 5.70
N ALA A 63 -7.43 -0.66 6.56
CA ALA A 63 -8.16 0.60 6.38
C ALA A 63 -7.71 1.35 5.12
N GLU A 64 -6.40 1.40 4.84
CA GLU A 64 -5.88 2.02 3.62
C GLU A 64 -6.33 1.26 2.37
N ALA A 65 -6.31 -0.09 2.39
CA ALA A 65 -6.84 -0.92 1.32
C ALA A 65 -8.32 -0.64 1.06
N LYS A 66 -9.13 -0.55 2.12
CA LYS A 66 -10.55 -0.18 2.02
C LYS A 66 -10.74 1.19 1.39
N ARG A 67 -9.90 2.17 1.76
CA ARG A 67 -9.95 3.51 1.19
C ARG A 67 -9.68 3.49 -0.32
N ILE A 68 -8.71 2.69 -0.76
CA ILE A 68 -8.42 2.48 -2.19
C ILE A 68 -9.62 1.82 -2.89
N ALA A 69 -10.16 0.74 -2.31
CA ALA A 69 -11.29 0.01 -2.87
C ALA A 69 -12.51 0.91 -3.09
N VAL A 70 -12.91 1.64 -2.07
CA VAL A 70 -14.05 2.58 -2.14
C VAL A 70 -13.82 3.64 -3.22
N LYS A 71 -12.61 4.22 -3.27
CA LYS A 71 -12.29 5.28 -4.23
C LYS A 71 -12.35 4.82 -5.67
N TYR A 72 -11.94 3.61 -5.95
CA TYR A 72 -11.81 3.07 -7.32
C TYR A 72 -12.80 1.95 -7.64
N LYS A 73 -13.84 1.77 -6.80
CA LYS A 73 -14.90 0.77 -6.97
C LYS A 73 -14.36 -0.65 -7.15
N MET A 74 -13.39 -1.01 -6.31
CA MET A 74 -12.85 -2.37 -6.24
C MET A 74 -13.60 -3.17 -5.19
N GLU A 75 -13.63 -4.47 -5.34
CA GLU A 75 -14.04 -5.36 -4.27
C GLU A 75 -12.97 -5.41 -3.19
N TYR A 76 -13.42 -5.47 -1.94
CA TYR A 76 -12.56 -5.48 -0.77
C TYR A 76 -13.06 -6.53 0.21
N SER A 77 -12.17 -7.39 0.63
CA SER A 77 -12.42 -8.31 1.73
C SER A 77 -11.20 -8.45 2.62
N VAL A 78 -11.43 -8.82 3.87
CA VAL A 78 -10.39 -9.12 4.85
C VAL A 78 -10.73 -10.42 5.52
N LEU A 79 -9.80 -11.36 5.51
CA LEU A 79 -9.90 -12.54 6.35
C LEU A 79 -9.32 -12.21 7.73
N GLU A 80 -10.13 -12.36 8.74
CA GLU A 80 -9.73 -12.29 10.13
C GLU A 80 -9.12 -13.63 10.57
N GLU A 81 -8.46 -13.67 11.72
CA GLU A 81 -7.81 -14.89 12.23
C GLU A 81 -8.74 -16.11 12.28
N LYS A 82 -10.01 -15.89 12.67
CA LYS A 82 -11.04 -16.93 12.67
C LYS A 82 -11.32 -17.51 11.29
N ASP A 83 -11.26 -16.67 10.25
CA ASP A 83 -11.53 -17.08 8.87
C ASP A 83 -10.32 -17.80 8.29
N MET A 84 -9.13 -17.29 8.58
CA MET A 84 -7.87 -17.94 8.22
C MET A 84 -7.74 -19.32 8.88
N LYS A 85 -8.16 -19.47 10.15
CA LYS A 85 -8.17 -20.75 10.85
C LYS A 85 -9.10 -21.77 10.17
N LYS A 86 -10.31 -21.35 9.77
CA LYS A 86 -11.23 -22.22 9.03
C LYS A 86 -10.67 -22.68 7.68
N LEU A 87 -9.82 -21.88 7.06
CA LEU A 87 -9.16 -22.19 5.81
C LEU A 87 -7.84 -22.95 5.97
N GLY A 88 -7.44 -23.31 7.20
CA GLY A 88 -6.21 -24.04 7.47
C GLY A 88 -4.94 -23.23 7.25
N MET A 89 -5.00 -21.89 7.34
CA MET A 89 -3.85 -21.01 7.14
C MET A 89 -2.96 -20.89 8.38
N GLU A 90 -2.59 -22.05 8.94
CA GLU A 90 -1.90 -22.16 10.23
C GLU A 90 -0.51 -21.51 10.22
N MET A 91 0.21 -21.51 9.08
CA MET A 91 1.53 -20.88 8.99
C MET A 91 1.44 -19.37 9.16
N LEU A 92 0.45 -18.71 8.53
CA LEU A 92 0.23 -17.28 8.71
C LEU A 92 -0.15 -16.95 10.15
N LEU A 93 -1.04 -17.74 10.73
CA LEU A 93 -1.46 -17.61 12.13
C LEU A 93 -0.29 -17.87 13.09
N GLY A 94 0.60 -18.80 12.76
CA GLY A 94 1.82 -19.08 13.52
C GLY A 94 2.74 -17.87 13.60
N VAL A 95 2.92 -17.14 12.50
CA VAL A 95 3.74 -15.92 12.45
C VAL A 95 3.16 -14.81 13.31
N SER A 96 1.84 -14.66 13.35
CA SER A 96 1.16 -13.59 14.10
C SER A 96 0.90 -13.93 15.57
N ARG A 97 1.11 -15.17 16.00
CA ARG A 97 0.69 -15.70 17.31
C ARG A 97 1.23 -14.91 18.50
N GLY A 98 2.43 -14.35 18.39
CA GLY A 98 3.05 -13.53 19.44
C GLY A 98 2.62 -12.07 19.43
N SER A 99 1.85 -11.62 18.46
CA SER A 99 1.41 -10.25 18.34
C SER A 99 0.16 -9.95 19.18
N ARG A 100 0.10 -8.75 19.73
CA ARG A 100 -1.15 -8.23 20.33
C ARG A 100 -2.14 -7.72 19.27
N GLU A 101 -1.64 -7.42 18.08
CA GLU A 101 -2.44 -6.93 16.96
C GLU A 101 -2.89 -8.13 16.11
N PRO A 102 -4.19 -8.34 15.90
CA PRO A 102 -4.68 -9.46 15.13
C PRO A 102 -4.20 -9.43 13.68
N ALA A 103 -3.83 -10.60 13.16
CA ALA A 103 -3.45 -10.75 11.76
C ALA A 103 -4.63 -10.46 10.83
N LYS A 104 -4.31 -9.98 9.63
CA LYS A 104 -5.29 -9.73 8.57
C LYS A 104 -4.72 -10.15 7.22
N LEU A 105 -5.50 -10.93 6.46
CA LEU A 105 -5.25 -11.14 5.04
C LEU A 105 -6.16 -10.22 4.25
N ILE A 106 -5.56 -9.24 3.59
CA ILE A 106 -6.27 -8.18 2.87
C ILE A 106 -6.35 -8.57 1.41
N ILE A 107 -7.55 -8.53 0.83
CA ILE A 107 -7.81 -8.86 -0.56
C ILE A 107 -8.47 -7.66 -1.23
N LEU A 108 -7.87 -7.23 -2.34
CA LEU A 108 -8.42 -6.22 -3.25
C LEU A 108 -8.60 -6.87 -4.61
N GLU A 109 -9.78 -6.74 -5.18
CA GLU A 109 -10.06 -7.28 -6.51
C GLU A 109 -10.58 -6.16 -7.43
N TYR A 110 -9.93 -6.03 -8.58
CA TYR A 110 -10.40 -5.22 -9.68
C TYR A 110 -10.88 -6.15 -10.79
N ALA A 111 -12.19 -6.29 -10.93
CA ALA A 111 -12.80 -7.11 -11.95
C ALA A 111 -13.16 -6.27 -13.18
N HIS A 112 -12.85 -6.77 -14.37
CA HIS A 112 -13.29 -6.21 -15.65
C HIS A 112 -14.15 -7.24 -16.38
N GLN A 113 -15.29 -6.81 -16.92
CA GLN A 113 -16.26 -7.72 -17.56
C GLN A 113 -15.69 -8.55 -18.72
N GLN A 114 -14.67 -8.05 -19.38
CA GLN A 114 -14.02 -8.73 -20.52
C GLN A 114 -12.72 -9.44 -20.11
N ALA A 115 -12.42 -9.53 -18.80
CA ALA A 115 -11.19 -10.18 -18.37
C ALA A 115 -11.22 -11.68 -18.70
N LYS A 116 -10.19 -12.13 -19.41
CA LYS A 116 -10.00 -13.55 -19.73
C LYS A 116 -9.11 -14.28 -18.74
N GLN A 117 -8.41 -13.55 -17.92
CA GLN A 117 -7.44 -14.08 -16.97
C GLN A 117 -7.44 -13.24 -15.67
N THR A 118 -7.13 -13.90 -14.56
CA THR A 118 -6.91 -13.25 -13.28
C THR A 118 -5.42 -13.27 -12.96
N VAL A 119 -4.87 -12.14 -12.55
CA VAL A 119 -3.49 -12.00 -12.09
C VAL A 119 -3.52 -11.70 -10.61
N ALA A 120 -2.89 -12.56 -9.80
CA ALA A 120 -2.72 -12.32 -8.38
C ALA A 120 -1.36 -11.65 -8.11
N ILE A 121 -1.36 -10.54 -7.38
CA ILE A 121 -0.17 -9.85 -6.90
C ILE A 121 -0.14 -10.00 -5.38
N VAL A 122 0.87 -10.70 -4.87
CA VAL A 122 0.99 -10.99 -3.44
C VAL A 122 2.12 -10.17 -2.82
N GLY A 123 1.84 -9.54 -1.69
CA GLY A 123 2.80 -8.73 -0.96
C GLY A 123 2.92 -9.17 0.50
N LYS A 124 4.15 -9.37 0.99
CA LYS A 124 4.44 -9.59 2.40
C LYS A 124 4.05 -8.36 3.21
N GLY A 125 3.27 -8.56 4.28
CA GLY A 125 2.71 -7.48 5.08
C GLY A 125 3.03 -7.59 6.58
N VAL A 126 4.17 -8.16 6.95
CA VAL A 126 4.60 -8.23 8.36
C VAL A 126 5.01 -6.82 8.80
N THR A 127 4.22 -6.21 9.66
CA THR A 127 4.39 -4.80 10.05
C THR A 127 5.65 -4.54 10.86
N PHE A 128 6.14 -5.55 11.59
CA PHE A 128 7.46 -5.55 12.24
C PHE A 128 7.90 -6.97 12.53
N ASP A 129 9.08 -7.38 12.07
CA ASP A 129 9.64 -8.69 12.31
C ASP A 129 10.80 -8.62 13.31
N SER A 130 10.53 -8.91 14.56
CA SER A 130 11.56 -9.03 15.61
C SER A 130 12.31 -10.37 15.60
N GLY A 131 11.85 -11.36 14.81
CA GLY A 131 12.36 -12.73 14.81
C GLY A 131 11.62 -13.68 15.76
N GLY A 132 10.79 -13.18 16.66
CA GLY A 132 10.04 -14.00 17.62
C GLY A 132 10.95 -14.60 18.71
N ILE A 133 10.82 -15.90 19.00
CA ILE A 133 11.66 -16.61 19.99
C ILE A 133 13.13 -16.56 19.58
N SER A 134 13.43 -16.74 18.29
CA SER A 134 14.76 -16.47 17.72
C SER A 134 14.90 -14.97 17.43
N LEU A 135 15.10 -14.20 18.49
CA LEU A 135 15.16 -12.76 18.41
C LEU A 135 16.32 -12.31 17.51
N LYS A 136 16.03 -11.41 16.57
CA LYS A 136 17.05 -10.79 15.72
C LYS A 136 18.02 -9.95 16.55
N PRO A 137 19.29 -9.81 16.11
CA PRO A 137 20.22 -8.88 16.75
C PRO A 137 19.65 -7.46 16.74
N GLY A 138 19.89 -6.70 17.82
CA GLY A 138 19.39 -5.32 17.94
C GLY A 138 19.94 -4.38 16.86
N LYS A 139 21.14 -4.68 16.33
CA LYS A 139 21.73 -3.90 15.23
C LYS A 139 20.84 -4.00 13.98
N ASN A 140 20.38 -2.85 13.51
CA ASN A 140 19.48 -2.68 12.35
C ASN A 140 18.11 -3.36 12.50
N MET A 141 17.68 -3.74 13.72
CA MET A 141 16.34 -4.29 13.92
C MET A 141 15.24 -3.26 13.63
N ASP A 142 15.53 -1.98 13.79
CA ASP A 142 14.64 -0.87 13.44
C ASP A 142 14.27 -0.83 11.95
N GLU A 143 15.13 -1.39 11.06
CA GLU A 143 14.83 -1.55 9.64
C GLU A 143 13.72 -2.57 9.38
N MET A 144 13.37 -3.42 10.35
CA MET A 144 12.27 -4.37 10.24
C MET A 144 10.89 -3.72 10.16
N LYS A 145 10.80 -2.40 10.31
CA LYS A 145 9.60 -1.62 9.91
C LYS A 145 9.32 -1.74 8.41
N PHE A 146 10.33 -2.05 7.58
CA PHE A 146 10.21 -2.21 6.13
C PHE A 146 9.73 -3.60 5.71
N ASP A 147 9.55 -4.52 6.65
CA ASP A 147 9.19 -5.91 6.34
C ASP A 147 7.76 -6.08 5.78
N MET A 148 7.03 -4.99 5.72
CA MET A 148 5.72 -4.87 5.07
C MET A 148 5.76 -4.14 3.72
N CYS A 149 6.93 -3.80 3.19
CA CYS A 149 7.04 -3.06 1.94
C CYS A 149 6.48 -3.81 0.73
N GLY A 150 6.43 -5.14 0.76
CA GLY A 150 5.74 -5.94 -0.24
C GLY A 150 4.25 -5.61 -0.31
N ALA A 151 3.56 -5.62 0.82
CA ALA A 151 2.15 -5.22 0.89
C ALA A 151 1.94 -3.74 0.52
N ALA A 152 2.85 -2.86 0.97
CA ALA A 152 2.82 -1.45 0.59
C ALA A 152 2.94 -1.25 -0.93
N ALA A 153 3.82 -2.01 -1.59
CA ALA A 153 3.98 -1.98 -3.04
C ALA A 153 2.72 -2.47 -3.76
N VAL A 154 2.09 -3.54 -3.27
CA VAL A 154 0.81 -4.04 -3.81
C VAL A 154 -0.29 -2.97 -3.67
N LEU A 155 -0.44 -2.33 -2.50
CA LEU A 155 -1.41 -1.26 -2.32
C LEU A 155 -1.14 -0.06 -3.23
N GLY A 156 0.13 0.30 -3.41
CA GLY A 156 0.55 1.33 -4.37
C GLY A 156 0.17 0.96 -5.81
N ALA A 157 0.43 -0.29 -6.21
CA ALA A 157 0.07 -0.80 -7.54
C ALA A 157 -1.45 -0.82 -7.75
N MET A 158 -2.22 -1.33 -6.79
CA MET A 158 -3.69 -1.35 -6.88
C MET A 158 -4.28 0.05 -6.98
N LYS A 159 -3.72 1.03 -6.26
CA LYS A 159 -4.10 2.44 -6.41
C LYS A 159 -3.86 2.96 -7.84
N VAL A 160 -2.71 2.61 -8.45
CA VAL A 160 -2.39 3.01 -9.83
C VAL A 160 -3.32 2.33 -10.82
N ILE A 161 -3.54 1.03 -10.69
CA ILE A 161 -4.45 0.22 -11.51
C ILE A 161 -5.85 0.83 -11.46
N GLY A 162 -6.40 1.03 -10.27
CA GLY A 162 -7.71 1.62 -10.10
C GLY A 162 -7.83 3.01 -10.71
N CYS A 163 -6.83 3.85 -10.52
CA CYS A 163 -6.86 5.19 -11.10
C CYS A 163 -6.78 5.19 -12.62
N LEU A 164 -5.92 4.36 -13.22
CA LEU A 164 -5.75 4.29 -14.67
C LEU A 164 -6.94 3.65 -15.38
N LEU A 165 -7.45 2.55 -14.84
CA LEU A 165 -8.53 1.79 -15.47
C LEU A 165 -9.90 2.42 -15.22
N TYR A 166 -10.12 3.04 -14.05
CA TYR A 166 -11.34 3.77 -13.74
C TYR A 166 -11.51 5.04 -14.57
N THR A 167 -10.40 5.69 -14.96
CA THR A 167 -10.42 6.96 -15.71
C THR A 167 -10.26 6.78 -17.22
N SER A 168 -10.03 5.58 -17.71
CA SER A 168 -10.01 5.26 -19.15
C SER A 168 -11.38 4.72 -19.53
N PRO A 169 -12.23 5.49 -20.24
CA PRO A 169 -13.38 4.90 -20.91
C PRO A 169 -12.84 3.89 -21.91
N SER A 170 -13.37 2.67 -21.86
CA SER A 170 -13.18 1.62 -22.87
C SER A 170 -13.66 2.09 -24.23
#